data_3bcf62a987128795ad153289100b0d32
#
_entry.id   3bcf62a987128795ad153289100b0d32
#
_cell.length_a   1.000
_cell.length_b   1.000
_cell.length_c   1.000
_cell.angle_alpha   90.00
_cell.angle_beta   90.00
_cell.angle_gamma   90.00
#
_symmetry.space_group_name_H-M   'P 1'
#
loop_
_entity.id
_entity.type
_entity.pdbx_description
1 polymer ?
#
loop_
_entity_poly.entity_id
_entity_poly.type
_entity_poly.pdbx_seq_one_letter_code
_entity_poly.pdbx_strand_id
1 'polypeptide(L)'
;MFFGEFEYRIDEKGRVSIPPKFRNELKEGVALTPGVEKCITAYPLPEWKKLAATLTSGSVTQGKLRRLNRAIFATAFSVDIDNQGRIALPIPLRQYAGIEDEVVIAGANNYFELWNHEQWETEKAISQEQVWQNIESLESHQ
;
A
#
# COMPACT_ATOMS: atom_id res chain seq x y z
N MET A 1 5.58 5.41 11.49
CA MET A 1 4.77 6.29 10.62
C MET A 1 5.46 6.49 9.29
N PHE A 2 4.70 6.34 8.20
CA PHE A 2 5.22 6.52 6.85
C PHE A 2 4.71 7.84 6.27
N PHE A 3 5.63 8.71 5.86
CA PHE A 3 5.28 9.96 5.19
C PHE A 3 6.37 10.34 4.19
N GLY A 4 6.00 11.17 3.21
CA GLY A 4 6.88 11.58 2.12
C GLY A 4 6.67 10.74 0.87
N GLU A 5 7.19 11.23 -0.25
CA GLU A 5 7.18 10.51 -1.51
C GLU A 5 8.60 10.36 -2.02
N PHE A 6 8.88 9.21 -2.63
CA PHE A 6 10.23 8.82 -3.05
C PHE A 6 10.17 8.16 -4.41
N GLU A 7 11.08 8.53 -5.29
CA GLU A 7 11.16 7.96 -6.63
C GLU A 7 12.30 6.95 -6.69
N TYR A 8 11.99 5.77 -7.23
CA TYR A 8 12.96 4.70 -7.40
C TYR A 8 12.76 4.02 -8.75
N ARG A 9 13.68 3.14 -9.10
CA ARG A 9 13.57 2.26 -10.26
C ARG A 9 13.56 0.82 -9.79
N ILE A 10 12.75 0.01 -10.47
CA ILE A 10 12.75 -1.43 -10.25
C ILE A 10 13.97 -2.01 -10.96
N ASP A 11 14.67 -2.94 -10.32
CA ASP A 11 15.78 -3.64 -10.97
C ASP A 11 15.28 -4.78 -11.87
N GLU A 12 16.21 -5.46 -12.54
CA GLU A 12 15.90 -6.54 -13.49
C GLU A 12 15.15 -7.70 -12.85
N LYS A 13 15.29 -7.89 -11.54
CA LYS A 13 14.64 -8.97 -10.79
C LYS A 13 13.34 -8.54 -10.13
N GLY A 14 12.86 -7.34 -10.44
CA GLY A 14 11.61 -6.84 -9.88
C GLY A 14 11.72 -6.34 -8.44
N ARG A 15 12.93 -6.00 -7.99
CA ARG A 15 13.16 -5.50 -6.64
C ARG A 15 13.22 -3.98 -6.64
N VAL A 16 12.71 -3.38 -5.57
CA VAL A 16 12.73 -1.93 -5.39
C VAL A 16 13.29 -1.61 -4.01
N SER A 17 14.11 -0.57 -3.92
CA SER A 17 14.63 -0.09 -2.64
C SER A 17 13.50 0.53 -1.83
N ILE A 18 13.53 0.28 -0.53
CA ILE A 18 12.62 0.91 0.42
C ILE A 18 13.35 2.10 1.03
N PRO A 19 12.70 3.28 1.15
CA PRO A 19 13.34 4.41 1.80
C PRO A 19 13.91 4.02 3.17
N PRO A 20 15.15 4.41 3.47
CA PRO A 20 15.76 4.03 4.77
C PRO A 20 14.90 4.35 5.98
N LYS A 21 14.16 5.45 5.93
CA LYS A 21 13.25 5.87 7.01
C LYS A 21 12.13 4.85 7.28
N PHE A 22 11.76 4.05 6.28
CA PHE A 22 10.65 3.10 6.39
C PHE A 22 11.11 1.72 6.86
N ARG A 23 12.39 1.40 6.71
CA ARG A 23 12.89 0.03 6.90
C ARG A 23 12.70 -0.52 8.30
N ASN A 24 12.84 0.34 9.31
CA ASN A 24 12.74 -0.11 10.69
C ASN A 24 11.37 -0.69 11.03
N GLU A 25 10.31 -0.14 10.45
CA GLU A 25 8.95 -0.60 10.69
C GLU A 25 8.60 -1.89 9.94
N LEU A 26 9.48 -2.36 9.05
CA LEU A 26 9.23 -3.52 8.19
C LEU A 26 9.99 -4.77 8.61
N LYS A 27 10.58 -4.78 9.80
CA LYS A 27 11.42 -5.88 10.27
C LYS A 27 10.70 -7.22 10.37
N GLU A 28 9.41 -7.20 10.67
CA GLU A 28 8.60 -8.41 10.83
C GLU A 28 8.01 -8.92 9.51
N GLY A 29 8.22 -8.17 8.43
CA GLY A 29 7.69 -8.51 7.11
C GLY A 29 6.70 -7.47 6.60
N VAL A 30 6.34 -7.61 5.35
CA VAL A 30 5.46 -6.69 4.63
C VAL A 30 4.38 -7.49 3.92
N ALA A 31 3.12 -7.04 4.02
CA ALA A 31 2.03 -7.57 3.22
C ALA A 31 1.75 -6.59 2.08
N LEU A 32 1.83 -7.08 0.84
CA LEU A 32 1.53 -6.31 -0.37
C LEU A 32 0.19 -6.72 -0.92
N THR A 33 -0.66 -5.74 -1.21
CA THR A 33 -2.02 -6.00 -1.73
C THR A 33 -2.34 -5.08 -2.90
N PRO A 34 -3.28 -5.46 -3.77
CA PRO A 34 -3.83 -4.51 -4.73
C PRO A 34 -4.53 -3.36 -4.00
N GLY A 35 -4.17 -2.14 -4.32
CA GLY A 35 -4.81 -0.94 -3.75
C GLY A 35 -6.04 -0.52 -4.53
N VAL A 36 -6.84 0.35 -3.93
CA VAL A 36 -8.14 0.76 -4.50
C VAL A 36 -7.97 1.53 -5.82
N GLU A 37 -6.99 2.40 -5.90
CA GLU A 37 -6.78 3.26 -7.08
C GLU A 37 -5.74 2.71 -8.05
N LYS A 38 -5.62 1.38 -8.16
CA LYS A 38 -4.66 0.73 -9.05
C LYS A 38 -3.20 0.96 -8.65
N CYS A 39 -2.94 1.00 -7.35
CA CYS A 39 -1.60 1.00 -6.79
C CYS A 39 -1.36 -0.30 -6.03
N ILE A 40 -0.16 -0.46 -5.49
CA ILE A 40 0.15 -1.54 -4.55
C ILE A 40 0.14 -0.91 -3.16
N THR A 41 -0.61 -1.49 -2.22
CA THR A 41 -0.58 -1.05 -0.83
C THR A 41 0.34 -1.98 -0.04
N ALA A 42 1.23 -1.39 0.76
CA ALA A 42 2.20 -2.12 1.57
C ALA A 42 1.94 -1.87 3.05
N TYR A 43 1.64 -2.95 3.78
CA TYR A 43 1.40 -2.90 5.22
C TYR A 43 2.54 -3.57 5.96
N PRO A 44 3.11 -2.91 7.00
CA PRO A 44 3.90 -3.66 7.98
C PRO A 44 3.05 -4.78 8.56
N LEU A 45 3.67 -5.91 8.86
CA LEU A 45 2.91 -7.07 9.34
C LEU A 45 2.01 -6.75 10.55
N PRO A 46 2.46 -5.97 11.57
CA PRO A 46 1.56 -5.60 12.67
C PRO A 46 0.32 -4.82 12.22
N GLU A 47 0.46 -3.92 11.25
CA GLU A 47 -0.68 -3.16 10.72
C GLU A 47 -1.61 -4.05 9.89
N TRP A 48 -1.04 -5.02 9.17
CA TRP A 48 -1.80 -6.02 8.43
C TRP A 48 -2.70 -6.84 9.37
N LYS A 49 -2.16 -7.23 10.52
CA LYS A 49 -2.92 -7.97 11.53
C LYS A 49 -4.06 -7.14 12.13
N LYS A 50 -3.82 -5.84 12.33
CA LYS A 50 -4.87 -4.91 12.80
C LYS A 50 -5.99 -4.78 11.78
N LEU A 51 -5.65 -4.67 10.51
CA LEU A 51 -6.63 -4.59 9.42
C LEU A 51 -7.48 -5.86 9.40
N ALA A 52 -6.85 -7.02 9.50
CA ALA A 52 -7.54 -8.31 9.53
C ALA A 52 -8.54 -8.37 10.69
N ALA A 53 -8.13 -7.94 11.88
CA ALA A 53 -8.99 -7.92 13.05
C ALA A 53 -10.17 -6.96 12.87
N THR A 54 -9.95 -5.79 12.28
CA THR A 54 -11.01 -4.81 12.01
C THR A 54 -12.05 -5.37 11.05
N LEU A 55 -11.61 -6.03 9.99
CA LEU A 55 -12.53 -6.59 8.98
C LEU A 55 -13.36 -7.74 9.51
N THR A 56 -12.86 -8.48 10.50
CA THR A 56 -13.58 -9.62 11.08
C THR A 56 -14.44 -9.25 12.28
N SER A 57 -14.33 -8.04 12.82
CA SER A 57 -15.06 -7.60 14.00
C SER A 57 -16.36 -6.85 13.69
N GLY A 58 -16.66 -6.58 12.43
CA GLY A 58 -17.83 -5.80 12.03
C GLY A 58 -19.09 -6.63 11.85
N SER A 59 -20.23 -5.93 11.73
CA SER A 59 -21.55 -6.54 11.49
C SER A 59 -21.75 -6.82 9.99
N VAL A 60 -20.94 -7.71 9.46
CA VAL A 60 -20.97 -8.07 8.03
C VAL A 60 -21.60 -9.46 7.89
N THR A 61 -22.46 -9.64 6.88
CA THR A 61 -23.03 -10.96 6.59
C THR A 61 -21.92 -11.94 6.24
N GLN A 62 -22.17 -13.23 6.48
CA GLN A 62 -21.18 -14.27 6.17
C GLN A 62 -20.76 -14.27 4.70
N GLY A 63 -21.70 -14.06 3.79
CA GLY A 63 -21.40 -13.98 2.35
C GLY A 63 -20.49 -12.82 2.00
N LYS A 64 -20.77 -11.63 2.54
CA LYS A 64 -19.92 -10.45 2.32
C LYS A 64 -18.55 -10.63 2.94
N LEU A 65 -18.46 -11.24 4.11
CA LEU A 65 -17.18 -11.52 4.77
C LEU A 65 -16.32 -12.46 3.94
N ARG A 66 -16.90 -13.52 3.37
CA ARG A 66 -16.16 -14.43 2.49
C ARG A 66 -15.61 -13.71 1.27
N ARG A 67 -16.38 -12.79 0.67
CA ARG A 67 -15.94 -12.02 -0.49
C ARG A 67 -14.82 -11.05 -0.12
N LEU A 68 -14.91 -10.39 1.02
CA LEU A 68 -13.84 -9.52 1.53
C LEU A 68 -12.56 -10.31 1.75
N ASN A 69 -12.66 -11.48 2.37
CA ASN A 69 -11.50 -12.33 2.61
C ASN A 69 -10.82 -12.74 1.30
N ARG A 70 -11.59 -13.09 0.29
CA ARG A 70 -11.02 -13.45 -1.02
C ARG A 70 -10.37 -12.26 -1.70
N ALA A 71 -11.03 -11.11 -1.69
CA ALA A 71 -10.54 -9.92 -2.39
C ALA A 71 -9.28 -9.34 -1.75
N ILE A 72 -9.17 -9.41 -0.43
CA ILE A 72 -8.09 -8.77 0.30
C ILE A 72 -6.98 -9.76 0.64
N PHE A 73 -7.34 -10.91 1.24
CA PHE A 73 -6.33 -11.82 1.76
C PHE A 73 -5.83 -12.83 0.74
N ALA A 74 -6.69 -13.31 -0.16
CA ALA A 74 -6.26 -14.26 -1.18
C ALA A 74 -5.35 -13.62 -2.23
N THR A 75 -5.44 -12.31 -2.44
CA THR A 75 -4.65 -11.57 -3.41
C THR A 75 -3.41 -10.90 -2.81
N ALA A 76 -3.18 -11.08 -1.51
CA ALA A 76 -2.04 -10.51 -0.81
C ALA A 76 -0.81 -11.38 -0.95
N PHE A 77 0.36 -10.73 -0.89
CA PHE A 77 1.66 -11.40 -0.91
C PHE A 77 2.45 -11.00 0.33
N SER A 78 3.07 -11.97 0.96
CA SER A 78 3.99 -11.71 2.07
C SER A 78 5.41 -11.63 1.52
N VAL A 79 6.10 -10.54 1.78
CA VAL A 79 7.47 -10.34 1.34
C VAL A 79 8.33 -9.85 2.50
N ASP A 80 9.62 -10.13 2.42
CA ASP A 80 10.58 -9.66 3.42
C ASP A 80 11.52 -8.64 2.79
N ILE A 81 11.97 -7.70 3.60
CA ILE A 81 13.00 -6.76 3.18
C ILE A 81 14.36 -7.49 3.20
N ASP A 82 15.14 -7.36 2.14
CA ASP A 82 16.43 -8.02 2.06
C ASP A 82 17.54 -7.22 2.78
N ASN A 83 18.75 -7.77 2.79
CA ASN A 83 19.88 -7.13 3.49
C ASN A 83 20.28 -5.78 2.90
N GLN A 84 19.86 -5.49 1.69
CA GLN A 84 20.14 -4.21 1.03
C GLN A 84 18.96 -3.24 1.11
N GLY A 85 17.92 -3.58 1.87
CA GLY A 85 16.77 -2.73 2.05
C GLY A 85 15.80 -2.72 0.87
N ARG A 86 15.72 -3.84 0.14
CA ARG A 86 14.85 -3.97 -1.03
C ARG A 86 13.75 -4.99 -0.77
N ILE A 87 12.63 -4.83 -1.46
CA ILE A 87 11.57 -5.85 -1.51
C ILE A 87 11.35 -6.26 -2.96
N ALA A 88 10.93 -7.51 -3.16
CA ALA A 88 10.55 -8.00 -4.48
C ALA A 88 9.07 -7.72 -4.71
N LEU A 89 8.74 -7.09 -5.84
CA LEU A 89 7.36 -6.84 -6.20
C LEU A 89 6.84 -7.99 -7.06
N PRO A 90 5.83 -8.73 -6.58
CA PRO A 90 5.26 -9.83 -7.36
C PRO A 90 4.71 -9.36 -8.71
N ILE A 91 4.90 -10.17 -9.73
CA ILE A 91 4.47 -9.85 -11.09
C ILE A 91 2.98 -9.46 -11.16
N PRO A 92 2.05 -10.21 -10.53
CA PRO A 92 0.63 -9.82 -10.59
C PRO A 92 0.36 -8.42 -10.06
N LEU A 93 1.05 -8.00 -9.01
CA LEU A 93 0.88 -6.67 -8.43
C LEU A 93 1.49 -5.59 -9.31
N ARG A 94 2.65 -5.86 -9.92
CA ARG A 94 3.26 -4.92 -10.86
C ARG A 94 2.38 -4.69 -12.08
N GLN A 95 1.79 -5.76 -12.60
CA GLN A 95 0.85 -5.67 -13.72
C GLN A 95 -0.41 -4.88 -13.34
N TYR A 96 -0.96 -5.17 -12.19
CA TYR A 96 -2.14 -4.46 -11.68
C TYR A 96 -1.89 -2.96 -11.57
N ALA A 97 -0.74 -2.56 -11.05
CA ALA A 97 -0.40 -1.16 -10.82
C ALA A 97 0.26 -0.48 -12.02
N GLY A 98 0.55 -1.23 -13.09
CA GLY A 98 1.21 -0.66 -14.27
C GLY A 98 2.64 -0.21 -14.00
N ILE A 99 3.34 -0.88 -13.08
CA ILE A 99 4.71 -0.54 -12.71
C ILE A 99 5.68 -1.37 -13.56
N GLU A 100 6.47 -0.69 -14.40
CA GLU A 100 7.45 -1.36 -15.27
C GLU A 100 8.89 -1.02 -14.89
N ASP A 101 9.22 0.25 -14.77
CA ASP A 101 10.57 0.73 -14.50
C ASP A 101 10.58 1.70 -13.33
N GLU A 102 9.91 2.84 -13.47
CA GLU A 102 9.84 3.85 -12.43
C GLU A 102 8.72 3.55 -11.45
N VAL A 103 8.99 3.78 -10.17
CA VAL A 103 8.00 3.57 -9.11
C VAL A 103 8.09 4.73 -8.11
N VAL A 104 6.93 5.20 -7.68
CA VAL A 104 6.84 6.19 -6.59
C VAL A 104 6.37 5.46 -5.34
N ILE A 105 7.09 5.66 -4.25
CA ILE A 105 6.71 5.17 -2.93
C ILE A 105 6.16 6.35 -2.15
N ALA A 106 4.89 6.25 -1.77
CA ALA A 106 4.17 7.32 -1.08
C ALA A 106 3.72 6.86 0.31
N GLY A 107 4.18 7.55 1.35
CA GLY A 107 3.77 7.25 2.72
C GLY A 107 2.32 7.67 2.98
N ALA A 108 1.59 6.85 3.72
CA ALA A 108 0.19 7.08 4.03
C ALA A 108 -0.11 6.76 5.50
N ASN A 109 0.74 7.23 6.41
CA ASN A 109 0.64 7.10 7.86
C ASN A 109 1.02 5.69 8.35
N ASN A 110 0.10 4.75 8.42
CA ASN A 110 0.37 3.41 8.94
C ASN A 110 0.63 2.37 7.84
N TYR A 111 0.63 2.78 6.59
CA TYR A 111 1.00 1.97 5.44
C TYR A 111 1.66 2.87 4.40
N PHE A 112 2.16 2.30 3.32
CA PHE A 112 2.63 3.09 2.19
C PHE A 112 2.15 2.46 0.88
N GLU A 113 2.24 3.21 -0.20
CA GLU A 113 1.76 2.81 -1.50
C GLU A 113 2.88 2.86 -2.52
N LEU A 114 2.81 1.96 -3.51
CA LEU A 114 3.73 1.94 -4.63
C LEU A 114 2.93 2.20 -5.90
N TRP A 115 3.34 3.19 -6.64
CA TRP A 115 2.59 3.72 -7.77
C TRP A 115 3.42 3.76 -9.04
N ASN A 116 2.75 3.57 -10.17
CA ASN A 116 3.24 4.03 -11.46
C ASN A 116 3.43 5.55 -11.38
N HIS A 117 4.55 6.06 -11.92
CA HIS A 117 4.89 7.48 -11.79
C HIS A 117 3.81 8.41 -12.34
N GLU A 118 3.32 8.15 -13.55
CA GLU A 118 2.31 9.00 -14.18
C GLU A 118 0.98 8.94 -13.45
N GLN A 119 0.57 7.75 -13.02
CA GLN A 119 -0.68 7.59 -12.28
C GLN A 119 -0.60 8.26 -10.90
N TRP A 120 0.57 8.23 -10.28
CA TRP A 120 0.78 8.92 -9.00
C TRP A 120 0.58 10.43 -9.15
N GLU A 121 1.12 11.05 -10.19
CA GLU A 121 0.97 12.48 -10.41
C GLU A 121 -0.51 12.86 -10.58
N THR A 122 -1.27 12.06 -11.29
CA THR A 122 -2.71 12.26 -11.46
C THR A 122 -3.46 12.14 -10.13
N GLU A 123 -3.22 11.06 -9.38
CA GLU A 123 -3.91 10.82 -8.11
C GLU A 123 -3.52 11.83 -7.05
N LYS A 124 -2.25 12.22 -7.02
CA LYS A 124 -1.76 13.25 -6.09
C LYS A 124 -2.49 14.57 -6.31
N ALA A 125 -2.66 14.98 -7.57
CA ALA A 125 -3.38 16.20 -7.90
C ALA A 125 -4.84 16.14 -7.44
N ILE A 126 -5.51 15.01 -7.67
CA ILE A 126 -6.89 14.80 -7.22
C ILE A 126 -6.98 14.85 -5.69
N SER A 127 -6.08 14.13 -5.01
CA SER A 127 -6.08 14.09 -3.55
C SER A 127 -5.83 15.46 -2.94
N GLN A 128 -4.91 16.23 -3.49
CA GLN A 128 -4.59 17.57 -3.00
C GLN A 128 -5.72 18.55 -3.25
N GLU A 129 -6.43 18.41 -4.36
CA GLU A 129 -7.58 19.25 -4.66
C GLU A 129 -8.71 19.05 -3.64
N GLN A 130 -8.89 17.84 -3.14
CA GLN A 130 -9.99 17.47 -2.24
C GLN A 130 -9.63 17.53 -0.75
N VAL A 131 -8.37 17.82 -0.41
CA VAL A 131 -7.90 17.67 0.97
C VAL A 131 -8.69 18.50 1.98
N TRP A 132 -8.98 19.75 1.66
CA TRP A 132 -9.69 20.63 2.58
C TRP A 132 -11.14 20.24 2.77
N GLN A 133 -11.81 19.84 1.70
CA GLN A 133 -13.18 19.35 1.79
C GLN A 133 -13.26 18.09 2.65
N ASN A 134 -12.30 17.19 2.50
CA ASN A 134 -12.25 15.96 3.27
C ASN A 134 -11.98 16.23 4.75
N ILE A 135 -11.12 17.19 5.06
CA ILE A 135 -10.83 17.60 6.45
C ILE A 135 -12.08 18.22 7.07
N GLU A 136 -12.77 19.10 6.36
CA GLU A 136 -14.01 19.72 6.85
C GLU A 136 -15.08 18.68 7.11
N SER A 137 -15.19 17.68 6.26
CA SER A 137 -16.14 16.57 6.46
C SER A 137 -15.85 15.79 7.73
N LEU A 138 -14.57 15.54 8.05
CA LEU A 138 -14.18 14.88 9.28
C LEU A 138 -14.54 15.74 10.52
N GLU A 139 -14.31 17.04 10.46
CA GLU A 139 -14.64 17.97 11.56
C GLU A 139 -16.15 18.01 11.82
N SER A 140 -16.98 17.95 10.77
CA SER A 140 -18.43 18.02 10.89
C SER A 140 -19.04 16.78 11.55
N HIS A 141 -18.28 15.68 11.67
CA HIS A 141 -18.74 14.44 12.30
C HIS A 141 -18.27 14.27 13.75
N GLN A 142 -17.62 15.27 14.28
CA GLN A 142 -17.14 15.25 15.69
C GLN A 142 -18.17 15.78 16.68
#